data_1ec5f82fe3f6e03226fbf79ccf81c246
#
_entry.id   1ec5f82fe3f6e03226fbf79ccf81c246
#
_cell.length_a   1.000
_cell.length_b   1.000
_cell.length_c   1.000
_cell.angle_alpha   90.00
_cell.angle_beta   90.00
_cell.angle_gamma   90.00
#
_symmetry.space_group_name_H-M   'P 1'
#
loop_
_entity.id
_entity.type
_entity.pdbx_description
1 polymer ?
#
loop_
_entity_poly.entity_id
_entity_poly.type
_entity_poly.pdbx_seq_one_letter_code
_entity_poly.pdbx_strand_id
1 'polypeptide(L)'
;MKEKDPLEKAQEVMKLIPHRYPFLLVDRILKYTTEKLTAIKNVTINEPFFQGHFPDRPIMPGVLIVEAMAQAASCLVVLENERGDASDLSVFLMKIDKARFRKPITPGDQIKMEVTKEKSRGDVWQFYGESFVDDKLACEASFSAMVVRLNESEND
;
A
#
# COMPACT_ATOMS: atom_id res chain seq x y z
N MET A 1 -19.11 18.33 -4.55
CA MET A 1 -18.59 17.00 -4.94
C MET A 1 -19.69 15.96 -4.72
N LYS A 2 -20.02 15.19 -5.77
CA LYS A 2 -20.91 14.03 -5.54
C LYS A 2 -20.18 13.02 -4.67
N GLU A 3 -20.84 12.53 -3.65
CA GLU A 3 -20.33 11.41 -2.86
C GLU A 3 -20.24 10.18 -3.76
N LYS A 4 -19.07 9.49 -3.75
CA LYS A 4 -18.89 8.26 -4.54
C LYS A 4 -19.85 7.18 -4.04
N ASP A 5 -20.39 6.40 -4.98
CA ASP A 5 -21.16 5.20 -4.66
C ASP A 5 -20.35 4.29 -3.71
N PRO A 6 -20.96 3.72 -2.66
CA PRO A 6 -20.28 2.79 -1.76
C PRO A 6 -19.60 1.63 -2.48
N LEU A 7 -20.19 1.12 -3.57
CA LEU A 7 -19.59 0.06 -4.37
C LEU A 7 -18.34 0.54 -5.13
N GLU A 8 -18.36 1.76 -5.65
CA GLU A 8 -17.20 2.36 -6.30
C GLU A 8 -16.05 2.55 -5.31
N LYS A 9 -16.35 3.00 -4.09
CA LYS A 9 -15.36 3.11 -3.01
C LYS A 9 -14.72 1.75 -2.68
N ALA A 10 -15.52 0.70 -2.60
CA ALA A 10 -15.05 -0.65 -2.29
C ALA A 10 -14.15 -1.24 -3.39
N GLN A 11 -14.39 -0.86 -4.65
CA GLN A 11 -13.65 -1.38 -5.80
C GLN A 11 -12.48 -0.48 -6.24
N GLU A 12 -12.37 0.73 -5.71
CA GLU A 12 -11.37 1.72 -6.16
C GLU A 12 -9.94 1.18 -6.12
N VAL A 13 -9.54 0.58 -5.02
CA VAL A 13 -8.18 0.03 -4.85
C VAL A 13 -7.94 -1.12 -5.83
N MET A 14 -8.92 -2.00 -6.02
CA MET A 14 -8.80 -3.15 -6.92
C MET A 14 -8.66 -2.75 -8.40
N LYS A 15 -9.07 -1.55 -8.77
CA LYS A 15 -8.85 -0.99 -10.11
C LYS A 15 -7.44 -0.44 -10.29
N LEU A 16 -6.77 -0.07 -9.19
CA LEU A 16 -5.47 0.58 -9.21
C LEU A 16 -4.29 -0.39 -9.06
N ILE A 17 -4.47 -1.50 -8.34
CA ILE A 17 -3.41 -2.47 -8.11
C ILE A 17 -3.90 -3.90 -8.40
N PRO A 18 -2.99 -4.79 -8.87
CA PRO A 18 -3.34 -6.16 -9.25
C PRO A 18 -3.48 -7.13 -8.06
N HIS A 19 -3.02 -6.73 -6.89
CA HIS A 19 -3.05 -7.54 -5.68
C HIS A 19 -4.48 -7.98 -5.34
N ARG A 20 -4.63 -9.22 -4.86
CA ARG A 20 -5.92 -9.82 -4.48
C ARG A 20 -5.75 -10.61 -3.18
N TYR A 21 -6.86 -11.00 -2.58
CA TYR A 21 -6.85 -11.86 -1.41
C TYR A 21 -5.93 -13.08 -1.62
N PRO A 22 -5.09 -13.45 -0.67
CA PRO A 22 -4.96 -12.89 0.69
C PRO A 22 -3.91 -11.76 0.82
N PHE A 23 -3.42 -11.21 -0.29
CA PHE A 23 -2.30 -10.27 -0.32
C PHE A 23 -2.68 -8.82 -0.68
N LEU A 24 -3.95 -8.51 -0.81
CA LEU A 24 -4.44 -7.15 -0.94
C LEU A 24 -4.49 -6.50 0.46
N LEU A 25 -3.59 -5.57 0.73
CA LEU A 25 -3.39 -4.97 2.04
C LEU A 25 -3.78 -3.48 2.12
N VAL A 26 -4.57 -3.01 1.19
CA VAL A 26 -5.15 -1.67 1.19
C VAL A 26 -6.66 -1.80 1.02
N ASP A 27 -7.42 -1.26 1.97
CA ASP A 27 -8.88 -1.37 1.95
C ASP A 27 -9.55 -0.15 1.32
N ARG A 28 -8.99 1.04 1.54
CA ARG A 28 -9.59 2.28 1.07
C ARG A 28 -8.55 3.40 0.93
N ILE A 29 -8.71 4.22 -0.11
CA ILE A 29 -8.00 5.49 -0.25
C ILE A 29 -8.87 6.59 0.35
N LEU A 30 -8.32 7.37 1.27
CA LEU A 30 -9.01 8.49 1.89
C LEU A 30 -8.84 9.78 1.11
N LYS A 31 -7.60 10.07 0.69
CA LYS A 31 -7.25 11.26 -0.08
C LYS A 31 -5.92 11.07 -0.78
N TYR A 32 -5.70 11.84 -1.83
CA TYR A 32 -4.41 11.89 -2.51
C TYR A 32 -4.18 13.23 -3.20
N THR A 33 -2.91 13.51 -3.45
CA THR A 33 -2.39 14.58 -4.31
C THR A 33 -1.43 13.96 -5.31
N THR A 34 -0.72 14.75 -6.10
CA THR A 34 0.36 14.24 -6.98
C THR A 34 1.55 13.66 -6.22
N GLU A 35 1.73 14.02 -4.94
CA GLU A 35 2.90 13.61 -4.15
C GLU A 35 2.57 12.75 -2.94
N LYS A 36 1.32 12.74 -2.49
CA LYS A 36 0.92 12.08 -1.24
C LYS A 36 -0.36 11.30 -1.41
N LEU A 37 -0.46 10.19 -0.69
CA LEU A 37 -1.68 9.41 -0.59
C LEU A 37 -1.87 8.94 0.86
N THR A 38 -3.10 9.03 1.32
CA THR A 38 -3.53 8.47 2.60
C THR A 38 -4.53 7.35 2.35
N ALA A 39 -4.23 6.18 2.89
CA ALA A 39 -5.07 4.99 2.77
C ALA A 39 -5.27 4.30 4.12
N ILE A 40 -6.21 3.40 4.18
CA ILE A 40 -6.44 2.56 5.37
C ILE A 40 -6.35 1.09 5.05
N LYS A 41 -5.90 0.33 6.05
CA LYS A 41 -5.94 -1.12 6.14
C LYS A 41 -6.66 -1.50 7.43
N ASN A 42 -7.74 -2.27 7.33
CA ASN A 42 -8.38 -2.87 8.49
C ASN A 42 -7.68 -4.19 8.83
N VAL A 43 -7.20 -4.32 10.05
CA VAL A 43 -6.55 -5.54 10.53
C VAL A 43 -7.57 -6.41 11.24
N THR A 44 -7.78 -7.62 10.73
CA THR A 44 -8.78 -8.53 11.27
C THR A 44 -8.18 -9.90 11.59
N ILE A 45 -8.78 -10.61 12.56
CA ILE A 45 -8.33 -11.97 12.90
C ILE A 45 -8.56 -12.97 11.76
N ASN A 46 -9.37 -12.62 10.76
CA ASN A 46 -9.64 -13.46 9.58
C ASN A 46 -8.49 -13.50 8.57
N GLU A 47 -7.43 -12.75 8.80
CA GLU A 47 -6.29 -12.73 7.88
C GLU A 47 -5.43 -13.99 8.08
N PRO A 48 -5.06 -14.71 6.99
CA PRO A 48 -4.40 -16.01 7.08
C PRO A 48 -3.07 -15.99 7.84
N PHE A 49 -2.31 -14.89 7.80
CA PHE A 49 -1.00 -14.84 8.43
C PHE A 49 -1.05 -14.91 9.97
N PHE A 50 -2.18 -14.59 10.61
CA PHE A 50 -2.32 -14.71 12.06
C PHE A 50 -2.33 -16.16 12.57
N GLN A 51 -2.61 -17.12 11.71
CA GLN A 51 -2.53 -18.55 12.09
C GLN A 51 -1.10 -18.98 12.44
N GLY A 52 -0.11 -18.35 11.82
CA GLY A 52 1.29 -18.65 12.01
C GLY A 52 2.09 -17.58 12.77
N HIS A 53 1.56 -16.36 12.90
CA HIS A 53 2.32 -15.23 13.44
C HIS A 53 1.51 -14.41 14.47
N PHE A 54 1.22 -14.91 15.64
CA PHE A 54 1.53 -16.24 16.20
C PHE A 54 0.24 -16.84 16.74
N PRO A 55 0.09 -18.19 16.83
CA PRO A 55 -1.18 -18.83 17.22
C PRO A 55 -1.82 -18.28 18.49
N ASP A 56 -1.03 -18.08 19.53
CA ASP A 56 -1.51 -17.58 20.83
C ASP A 56 -1.34 -16.05 21.01
N ARG A 57 -0.70 -15.40 20.05
CA ARG A 57 -0.44 -13.96 20.10
C ARG A 57 -0.39 -13.36 18.69
N PRO A 58 -1.55 -13.03 18.12
CA PRO A 58 -1.62 -12.50 16.76
C PRO A 58 -1.01 -11.11 16.68
N ILE A 59 0.06 -10.99 15.90
CA ILE A 59 0.74 -9.72 15.60
C ILE A 59 0.91 -9.65 14.09
N MET A 60 0.54 -8.52 13.48
CA MET A 60 0.77 -8.32 12.06
C MET A 60 2.27 -8.31 11.76
N PRO A 61 2.76 -9.18 10.85
CA PRO A 61 4.17 -9.18 10.49
C PRO A 61 4.61 -7.79 10.01
N GLY A 62 5.73 -7.29 10.56
CA GLY A 62 6.25 -5.97 10.20
C GLY A 62 6.53 -5.82 8.71
N VAL A 63 7.02 -6.88 8.07
CA VAL A 63 7.27 -6.89 6.61
C VAL A 63 5.99 -6.69 5.79
N LEU A 64 4.85 -7.12 6.30
CA LEU A 64 3.55 -6.91 5.65
C LEU A 64 2.99 -5.51 5.88
N ILE A 65 3.39 -4.83 6.94
CA ILE A 65 3.06 -3.41 7.13
C ILE A 65 3.79 -2.57 6.07
N VAL A 66 5.07 -2.87 5.82
CA VAL A 66 5.84 -2.22 4.75
C VAL A 66 5.24 -2.54 3.38
N GLU A 67 4.84 -3.79 3.14
CA GLU A 67 4.14 -4.18 1.90
C GLU A 67 2.84 -3.41 1.72
N ALA A 68 2.05 -3.23 2.77
CA ALA A 68 0.82 -2.44 2.71
C ALA A 68 1.09 -0.98 2.30
N MET A 69 2.14 -0.36 2.84
CA MET A 69 2.57 0.98 2.43
C MET A 69 3.05 1.00 0.98
N ALA A 70 3.76 -0.02 0.52
CA ALA A 70 4.20 -0.15 -0.87
C ALA A 70 3.00 -0.29 -1.83
N GLN A 71 1.96 -1.02 -1.44
CA GLN A 71 0.72 -1.11 -2.20
C GLN A 71 -0.02 0.24 -2.27
N ALA A 72 -0.06 0.99 -1.16
CA ALA A 72 -0.59 2.35 -1.14
C ALA A 72 0.21 3.28 -2.08
N ALA A 73 1.53 3.18 -2.07
CA ALA A 73 2.40 3.91 -3.00
C ALA A 73 2.14 3.52 -4.46
N SER A 74 1.87 2.24 -4.74
CA SER A 74 1.50 1.77 -6.08
C SER A 74 0.20 2.40 -6.57
N CYS A 75 -0.77 2.56 -5.68
CA CYS A 75 -2.00 3.30 -6.00
C CYS A 75 -1.68 4.75 -6.41
N LEU A 76 -0.77 5.42 -5.70
CA LEU A 76 -0.37 6.80 -6.04
C LEU A 76 0.29 6.87 -7.41
N VAL A 77 1.16 5.91 -7.76
CA VAL A 77 1.79 5.84 -9.08
C VAL A 77 0.75 5.78 -10.20
N VAL A 78 -0.25 4.92 -10.06
CA VAL A 78 -1.31 4.76 -11.06
C VAL A 78 -2.17 6.01 -11.17
N LEU A 79 -2.56 6.61 -10.04
CA LEU A 79 -3.35 7.83 -9.99
C LEU A 79 -2.61 9.03 -10.59
N GLU A 80 -1.31 9.17 -10.33
CA GLU A 80 -0.49 10.26 -10.87
C GLU A 80 -0.33 10.16 -12.39
N ASN A 81 -0.23 8.95 -12.93
CA ASN A 81 -0.11 8.74 -14.37
C ASN A 81 -1.43 8.90 -15.15
N GLU A 82 -2.52 9.31 -14.50
CA GLU A 82 -3.85 9.55 -15.08
C GLU A 82 -4.41 8.36 -15.89
N ARG A 83 -3.86 7.17 -15.73
CA ARG A 83 -4.20 6.01 -16.55
C ARG A 83 -5.31 5.13 -15.98
N GLY A 84 -5.94 5.52 -14.90
CA GLY A 84 -7.20 4.96 -14.37
C GLY A 84 -7.31 3.43 -14.24
N ASP A 85 -6.36 2.69 -14.78
CA ASP A 85 -6.36 1.24 -14.87
C ASP A 85 -4.96 0.68 -14.65
N ALA A 86 -4.87 -0.30 -13.75
CA ALA A 86 -3.65 -1.01 -13.42
C ALA A 86 -3.29 -2.13 -14.40
N SER A 87 -4.09 -2.35 -15.45
CA SER A 87 -3.91 -3.50 -16.35
C SER A 87 -2.55 -3.54 -17.03
N ASP A 88 -1.92 -2.38 -17.20
CA ASP A 88 -0.66 -2.25 -17.93
C ASP A 88 0.54 -1.91 -17.05
N LEU A 89 0.36 -1.72 -15.74
CA LEU A 89 1.43 -1.34 -14.81
C LEU A 89 1.62 -2.40 -13.73
N SER A 90 2.86 -2.80 -13.54
CA SER A 90 3.28 -3.56 -12.36
C SER A 90 4.29 -2.75 -11.57
N VAL A 91 4.18 -2.79 -10.26
CA VAL A 91 5.08 -2.08 -9.35
C VAL A 91 5.77 -3.10 -8.47
N PHE A 92 7.10 -3.17 -8.59
CA PHE A 92 7.93 -4.10 -7.85
C PHE A 92 8.73 -3.37 -6.78
N LEU A 93 8.61 -3.83 -5.54
CA LEU A 93 9.43 -3.34 -4.45
C LEU A 93 10.89 -3.74 -4.69
N MET A 94 11.79 -2.74 -4.76
CA MET A 94 13.21 -2.96 -5.04
C MET A 94 14.08 -2.92 -3.78
N LYS A 95 13.80 -1.97 -2.90
CA LYS A 95 14.67 -1.69 -1.77
C LYS A 95 13.84 -1.10 -0.62
N ILE A 96 14.16 -1.55 0.57
CA ILE A 96 13.62 -1.00 1.82
C ILE A 96 14.78 -0.45 2.64
N ASP A 97 14.69 0.82 3.02
CA ASP A 97 15.66 1.50 3.88
C ASP A 97 15.01 1.98 5.16
N LYS A 98 15.78 2.00 6.23
CA LYS A 98 15.41 2.65 7.50
C LYS A 98 14.03 2.25 8.03
N ALA A 99 13.60 1.01 7.80
CA ALA A 99 12.36 0.50 8.35
C ALA A 99 12.44 0.44 9.88
N ARG A 100 11.45 1.03 10.54
CA ARG A 100 11.34 1.01 12.01
C ARG A 100 9.94 0.60 12.41
N PHE A 101 9.88 -0.41 13.25
CA PHE A 101 8.65 -0.95 13.82
C PHE A 101 8.57 -0.50 15.27
N ARG A 102 7.70 0.48 15.55
CA ARG A 102 7.65 1.17 16.84
C ARG A 102 6.59 0.62 17.78
N LYS A 103 5.53 0.06 17.23
CA LYS A 103 4.38 -0.44 17.98
C LYS A 103 3.81 -1.67 17.28
N PRO A 104 3.51 -2.77 18.02
CA PRO A 104 2.85 -3.91 17.42
C PRO A 104 1.44 -3.55 16.94
N ILE A 105 1.05 -4.12 15.82
CA ILE A 105 -0.28 -4.00 15.24
C ILE A 105 -0.97 -5.36 15.38
N THR A 106 -2.19 -5.35 15.90
CA THR A 106 -2.94 -6.54 16.27
C THR A 106 -4.34 -6.52 15.65
N PRO A 107 -5.04 -7.67 15.59
CA PRO A 107 -6.41 -7.71 15.10
C PRO A 107 -7.34 -6.74 15.84
N GLY A 108 -8.17 -6.02 15.10
CA GLY A 108 -9.02 -4.95 15.60
C GLY A 108 -8.45 -3.55 15.37
N ASP A 109 -7.15 -3.43 15.06
CA ASP A 109 -6.55 -2.15 14.70
C ASP A 109 -6.94 -1.74 13.28
N GLN A 110 -7.04 -0.43 13.07
CA GLN A 110 -7.09 0.16 11.73
C GLN A 110 -5.80 0.95 11.49
N ILE A 111 -5.09 0.60 10.45
CA ILE A 111 -3.87 1.29 10.05
C ILE A 111 -4.24 2.43 9.11
N LYS A 112 -3.83 3.65 9.45
CA LYS A 112 -3.80 4.77 8.52
C LYS A 112 -2.39 4.87 7.95
N MET A 113 -2.27 4.71 6.65
CA MET A 113 -0.99 4.79 5.93
C MET A 113 -0.90 6.13 5.22
N GLU A 114 0.17 6.85 5.44
CA GLU A 114 0.53 8.06 4.73
C GLU A 114 1.80 7.80 3.94
N VAL A 115 1.71 7.84 2.61
CA VAL A 115 2.85 7.65 1.72
C VAL A 115 3.14 8.93 0.96
N THR A 116 4.41 9.29 0.89
CA THR A 116 4.90 10.48 0.21
C THR A 116 5.90 10.07 -0.86
N LYS A 117 5.69 10.53 -2.08
CA LYS A 117 6.68 10.42 -3.14
C LYS A 117 7.80 11.41 -2.87
N GLU A 118 9.02 10.93 -2.73
CA GLU A 118 10.20 11.79 -2.53
C GLU A 118 10.82 12.19 -3.85
N LYS A 119 11.01 11.23 -4.74
CA LYS A 119 11.53 11.46 -6.09
C LYS A 119 11.23 10.30 -7.03
N SER A 120 11.27 10.59 -8.32
CA SER A 120 11.24 9.58 -9.37
C SER A 120 12.33 9.89 -10.41
N ARG A 121 12.95 8.84 -10.92
CA ARG A 121 13.92 8.91 -12.01
C ARG A 121 13.71 7.74 -12.95
N GLY A 122 13.21 8.03 -14.14
CA GLY A 122 12.77 6.98 -15.05
C GLY A 122 11.67 6.15 -14.40
N ASP A 123 11.85 4.85 -14.39
CA ASP A 123 10.87 3.90 -13.81
C ASP A 123 11.10 3.62 -12.31
N VAL A 124 12.11 4.25 -11.70
CA VAL A 124 12.41 4.07 -10.27
C VAL A 124 11.82 5.22 -9.46
N TRP A 125 10.98 4.87 -8.50
CA TRP A 125 10.29 5.79 -7.62
C TRP A 125 10.70 5.55 -6.16
N GLN A 126 10.93 6.63 -5.43
CA GLN A 126 11.26 6.58 -4.00
C GLN A 126 10.13 7.19 -3.18
N PHE A 127 9.80 6.49 -2.11
CA PHE A 127 8.73 6.84 -1.20
C PHE A 127 9.21 6.83 0.25
N TYR A 128 8.55 7.63 1.05
CA TYR A 128 8.55 7.54 2.51
C TYR A 128 7.14 7.20 2.98
N GLY A 129 7.00 6.18 3.80
CA GLY A 129 5.73 5.73 4.34
C GLY A 129 5.70 5.75 5.86
N GLU A 130 4.55 6.14 6.38
CA GLU A 130 4.24 6.12 7.81
C GLU A 130 2.91 5.40 8.04
N SER A 131 2.87 4.53 9.04
CA SER A 131 1.66 3.80 9.43
C SER A 131 1.28 4.18 10.86
N PHE A 132 0.04 4.62 11.05
CA PHE A 132 -0.50 5.06 12.33
C PHE A 132 -1.65 4.15 12.77
N VAL A 133 -1.70 3.88 14.06
CA VAL A 133 -2.84 3.27 14.73
C VAL A 133 -3.25 4.18 15.89
N ASP A 134 -4.51 4.58 15.95
CA ASP A 134 -5.03 5.54 16.93
C ASP A 134 -4.17 6.82 17.00
N ASP A 135 -3.81 7.36 15.83
CA ASP A 135 -2.96 8.54 15.65
C ASP A 135 -1.52 8.42 16.21
N LYS A 136 -1.09 7.22 16.56
CA LYS A 136 0.27 6.92 17.02
C LYS A 136 1.07 6.22 15.93
N LEU A 137 2.29 6.70 15.69
CA LEU A 137 3.19 6.10 14.70
C LEU A 137 3.55 4.66 15.12
N ALA A 138 3.17 3.70 14.29
CA ALA A 138 3.45 2.28 14.52
C ALA A 138 4.60 1.75 13.67
N CYS A 139 4.74 2.25 12.43
CA CYS A 139 5.81 1.85 11.52
C CYS A 139 6.15 3.02 10.59
N GLU A 140 7.41 3.11 10.21
CA GLU A 140 7.88 4.01 9.16
C GLU A 140 8.95 3.31 8.33
N ALA A 141 9.04 3.64 7.04
CA ALA A 141 10.07 3.14 6.15
C ALA A 141 10.27 4.05 4.95
N SER A 142 11.51 4.11 4.46
CA SER A 142 11.80 4.57 3.11
C SER A 142 11.94 3.36 2.20
N PHE A 143 11.36 3.41 1.01
CA PHE A 143 11.44 2.30 0.06
C PHE A 143 11.43 2.79 -1.38
N SER A 144 11.98 1.97 -2.26
CA SER A 144 12.00 2.23 -3.70
C SER A 144 11.25 1.15 -4.44
N ALA A 145 10.56 1.55 -5.49
CA ALA A 145 9.81 0.64 -6.34
C ALA A 145 10.16 0.89 -7.81
N MET A 146 10.13 -0.17 -8.61
CA MET A 146 10.23 -0.10 -10.06
C MET A 146 8.84 -0.21 -10.67
N VAL A 147 8.51 0.73 -11.54
CA VAL A 147 7.27 0.72 -12.32
C VAL A 147 7.55 0.10 -13.67
N VAL A 148 6.94 -1.02 -13.97
CA VAL A 148 7.11 -1.77 -15.23
C VAL A 148 5.83 -1.72 -16.03
N ARG A 149 5.95 -1.40 -17.32
CA ARG A 149 4.83 -1.46 -18.29
C ARG A 149 4.85 -2.81 -18.99
N LEU A 150 3.79 -3.59 -18.80
CA LEU A 150 3.69 -4.97 -19.31
C LEU A 150 3.65 -5.05 -20.85
N ASN A 151 3.25 -3.97 -21.53
CA ASN A 151 3.11 -3.95 -23.00
C ASN A 151 4.38 -3.48 -23.75
N GLU A 152 5.44 -3.09 -23.07
CA GLU A 152 6.70 -2.66 -23.69
C GLU A 152 7.77 -3.77 -23.75
N SER A 153 7.53 -4.93 -23.13
CA SER A 153 8.52 -6.03 -23.03
C SER A 153 8.44 -7.06 -24.16
N GLU A 154 7.58 -6.91 -25.15
CA GLU A 154 7.47 -7.87 -26.28
C GLU A 154 8.19 -7.41 -27.57
N ASN A 155 8.97 -6.33 -27.55
CA ASN A 155 9.67 -5.80 -28.74
C ASN A 155 11.19 -5.66 -28.61
N ASP A 156 11.86 -6.56 -27.86
CA ASP A 156 13.32 -6.72 -27.94
C ASP A 156 13.71 -8.19 -28.13
#